data_a2bb1dea00c0f98a9bccbfb754601a21
#
_entry.id   a2bb1dea00c0f98a9bccbfb754601a21
#
_cell.length_a   1.000
_cell.length_b   1.000
_cell.length_c   1.000
_cell.angle_alpha   90.00
_cell.angle_beta   90.00
_cell.angle_gamma   90.00
#
_symmetry.space_group_name_H-M   'P 1'
#
loop_
_entity.id
_entity.type
_entity.pdbx_description
1 polymer ?
#
loop_
_entity_poly.entity_id
_entity_poly.type
_entity_poly.pdbx_seq_one_letter_code
_entity_poly.pdbx_strand_id
1 'polypeptide(L)'
;MKWHQLVGNNVDFGRFFANLSAGLYAKTMGMFNSVLTALAADTTKIPSSLIYTFGSVNWVTLANKIAALNNTSINNVRAFGNAVALSKVLPTQQTGSSNTAMDAALATLLGADYLRSGYMGQYMSVGLYPLQDAIIPGTLNTILDYQKVWLMASNALKPMTICYNSATPISINIDAIDTASFELIFNLTIALDAVSIVADKMGYCTI
;
A
#
# COMPACT_ATOMS: atom_id res chain seq x y z
N MET A 1 11.59 18.69 20.45
CA MET A 1 10.80 19.89 20.84
C MET A 1 11.70 20.77 21.70
N LYS A 2 11.76 22.08 21.42
CA LYS A 2 12.64 22.99 22.17
C LYS A 2 11.95 23.48 23.46
N TRP A 3 12.67 23.48 24.57
CA TRP A 3 12.13 23.86 25.88
C TRP A 3 11.50 25.29 25.91
N HIS A 4 12.11 26.24 25.23
CA HIS A 4 11.58 27.59 25.14
C HIS A 4 10.24 27.68 24.42
N GLN A 5 9.94 26.74 23.50
CA GLN A 5 8.64 26.65 22.85
C GLN A 5 7.57 26.15 23.82
N LEU A 6 7.93 25.19 24.69
CA LEU A 6 7.03 24.66 25.71
C LEU A 6 6.67 25.72 26.74
N VAL A 7 7.68 26.43 27.24
CA VAL A 7 7.50 27.49 28.29
C VAL A 7 6.81 28.70 27.69
N GLY A 8 7.08 29.05 26.44
CA GLY A 8 6.46 30.18 25.74
C GLY A 8 5.03 29.94 25.24
N ASN A 9 4.41 28.81 25.57
CA ASN A 9 3.06 28.37 25.08
C ASN A 9 2.92 28.36 23.54
N ASN A 10 4.05 28.25 22.82
CA ASN A 10 4.12 28.23 21.36
C ASN A 10 4.19 26.80 20.80
N VAL A 11 3.76 25.80 21.58
CA VAL A 11 3.75 24.41 21.14
C VAL A 11 2.42 24.10 20.48
N ASP A 12 2.47 23.85 19.19
CA ASP A 12 1.35 23.28 18.47
C ASP A 12 1.29 21.76 18.73
N PHE A 13 0.58 21.38 19.79
CA PHE A 13 0.35 19.99 20.13
C PHE A 13 -0.41 19.24 19.02
N GLY A 14 -1.29 19.91 18.27
CA GLY A 14 -1.98 19.33 17.15
C GLY A 14 -1.01 18.87 16.08
N ARG A 15 -0.05 19.72 15.70
CA ARG A 15 1.00 19.39 14.75
C ARG A 15 1.95 18.30 15.28
N PHE A 16 2.26 18.32 16.57
CA PHE A 16 3.09 17.30 17.20
C PHE A 16 2.42 15.92 17.10
N PHE A 17 1.14 15.80 17.50
CA PHE A 17 0.41 14.53 17.41
C PHE A 17 0.16 14.08 15.96
N ALA A 18 -0.07 15.02 15.04
CA ALA A 18 -0.18 14.71 13.62
C ALA A 18 1.11 14.08 13.08
N ASN A 19 2.27 14.64 13.41
CA ASN A 19 3.57 14.10 13.01
C ASN A 19 3.84 12.72 13.64
N LEU A 20 3.44 12.53 14.89
CA LEU A 20 3.57 11.25 15.60
C LEU A 20 2.71 10.17 14.93
N SER A 21 1.47 10.49 14.61
CA SER A 21 0.55 9.59 13.91
C SER A 21 1.05 9.26 12.50
N ALA A 22 1.58 10.24 11.78
CA ALA A 22 2.17 10.03 10.46
C ALA A 22 3.40 9.11 10.52
N GLY A 23 4.25 9.28 11.53
CA GLY A 23 5.41 8.41 11.76
C GLY A 23 5.01 6.97 12.09
N LEU A 24 3.98 6.78 12.90
CA LEU A 24 3.42 5.46 13.21
C LEU A 24 2.83 4.81 11.96
N TYR A 25 2.06 5.56 11.19
CA TYR A 25 1.51 5.08 9.93
C TYR A 25 2.62 4.67 8.95
N ALA A 26 3.65 5.50 8.79
CA ALA A 26 4.80 5.20 7.93
C ALA A 26 5.51 3.91 8.36
N LYS A 27 5.69 3.69 9.67
CA LYS A 27 6.29 2.46 10.21
C LYS A 27 5.42 1.23 9.92
N THR A 28 4.11 1.34 10.12
CA THR A 28 3.17 0.25 9.81
C THR A 28 3.17 -0.09 8.32
N MET A 29 3.17 0.92 7.44
CA MET A 29 3.29 0.71 6.00
C MET A 29 4.64 0.12 5.60
N GLY A 30 5.72 0.50 6.29
CA GLY A 30 7.05 -0.11 6.10
C GLY A 30 7.05 -1.60 6.43
N MET A 31 6.44 -2.01 7.54
CA MET A 31 6.27 -3.42 7.91
C MET A 31 5.43 -4.16 6.86
N PHE A 32 4.32 -3.57 6.43
CA PHE A 32 3.47 -4.13 5.38
C PHE A 32 4.26 -4.37 4.08
N ASN A 33 4.99 -3.36 3.60
CA ASN A 33 5.80 -3.48 2.39
C ASN A 33 6.94 -4.51 2.55
N SER A 34 7.55 -4.58 3.73
CA SER A 34 8.59 -5.57 4.05
C SER A 34 8.05 -7.01 3.92
N VAL A 35 6.85 -7.28 4.46
CA VAL A 35 6.19 -8.58 4.33
C VAL A 35 5.86 -8.90 2.87
N LEU A 36 5.30 -7.95 2.13
CA LEU A 36 5.01 -8.14 0.70
C LEU A 36 6.29 -8.41 -0.11
N THR A 37 7.37 -7.71 0.20
CA THR A 37 8.66 -7.91 -0.46
C THR A 37 9.23 -9.30 -0.14
N ALA A 38 9.16 -9.73 1.11
CA ALA A 38 9.57 -11.06 1.53
C ALA A 38 8.74 -12.15 0.85
N LEU A 39 7.42 -11.97 0.75
CA LEU A 39 6.52 -12.88 0.03
C LEU A 39 6.85 -12.95 -1.47
N ALA A 40 7.18 -11.81 -2.10
CA ALA A 40 7.56 -11.77 -3.52
C ALA A 40 8.88 -12.49 -3.79
N ALA A 41 9.77 -12.54 -2.81
CA ALA A 41 11.07 -13.24 -2.92
C ALA A 41 10.97 -14.74 -2.65
N ASP A 42 9.91 -15.19 -1.97
CA ASP A 42 9.73 -16.59 -1.57
C ASP A 42 8.76 -17.33 -2.51
N THR A 43 9.32 -18.04 -3.47
CA THR A 43 8.55 -18.85 -4.43
C THR A 43 7.83 -20.05 -3.80
N THR A 44 8.15 -20.40 -2.57
CA THR A 44 7.43 -21.44 -1.82
C THR A 44 6.11 -20.94 -1.26
N LYS A 45 6.01 -19.63 -1.03
CA LYS A 45 4.82 -18.96 -0.50
C LYS A 45 3.85 -18.55 -1.61
N ILE A 46 4.39 -17.99 -2.70
CA ILE A 46 3.60 -17.61 -3.88
C ILE A 46 4.09 -18.47 -5.04
N PRO A 47 3.25 -19.38 -5.55
CA PRO A 47 3.61 -20.19 -6.70
C PRO A 47 3.99 -19.33 -7.91
N SER A 48 5.02 -19.73 -8.64
CA SER A 48 5.47 -19.02 -9.84
C SER A 48 4.38 -18.86 -10.90
N SER A 49 3.38 -19.75 -10.89
CA SER A 49 2.20 -19.67 -11.75
C SER A 49 1.26 -18.52 -11.43
N LEU A 50 1.46 -17.81 -10.32
CA LEU A 50 0.72 -16.62 -9.88
C LEU A 50 1.57 -15.34 -9.94
N ILE A 51 2.71 -15.40 -10.60
CA ILE A 51 3.61 -14.27 -10.82
C ILE A 51 3.68 -13.98 -12.32
N TYR A 52 3.34 -12.76 -12.72
CA TYR A 52 3.33 -12.36 -14.12
C TYR A 52 3.98 -11.01 -14.31
N THR A 53 4.53 -10.79 -15.50
CA THR A 53 4.78 -9.43 -16.01
C THR A 53 3.48 -8.89 -16.59
N PHE A 54 3.21 -7.62 -16.36
CA PHE A 54 1.95 -7.00 -16.78
C PHE A 54 1.77 -7.09 -18.31
N GLY A 55 0.54 -7.36 -18.68
CA GLY A 55 0.01 -7.40 -20.03
C GLY A 55 -1.46 -7.80 -19.93
N SER A 56 -2.30 -7.31 -20.84
CA SER A 56 -3.76 -7.53 -20.76
C SER A 56 -4.13 -9.02 -20.63
N VAL A 57 -3.47 -9.90 -21.40
CA VAL A 57 -3.70 -11.35 -21.34
C VAL A 57 -3.21 -11.93 -20.01
N ASN A 58 -2.04 -11.55 -19.56
CA ASN A 58 -1.45 -12.00 -18.30
C ASN A 58 -2.29 -11.55 -17.10
N TRP A 59 -2.79 -10.31 -17.15
CA TRP A 59 -3.67 -9.77 -16.12
C TRP A 59 -4.95 -10.60 -15.94
N VAL A 60 -5.67 -10.83 -17.03
CA VAL A 60 -6.89 -11.66 -17.00
C VAL A 60 -6.59 -13.10 -16.59
N THR A 61 -5.48 -13.65 -17.07
CA THR A 61 -5.07 -15.02 -16.71
C THR A 61 -4.80 -15.14 -15.21
N LEU A 62 -4.06 -14.18 -14.63
CA LEU A 62 -3.79 -14.15 -13.20
C LEU A 62 -5.09 -13.98 -12.40
N ALA A 63 -5.93 -13.03 -12.79
CA ALA A 63 -7.18 -12.76 -12.11
C ALA A 63 -8.12 -14.00 -12.12
N ASN A 64 -8.23 -14.69 -13.26
CA ASN A 64 -9.00 -15.93 -13.36
C ASN A 64 -8.43 -17.05 -12.49
N LYS A 65 -7.11 -17.22 -12.43
CA LYS A 65 -6.47 -18.20 -11.54
C LYS A 65 -6.77 -17.92 -10.08
N ILE A 66 -6.65 -16.66 -9.66
CA ILE A 66 -6.95 -16.25 -8.27
C ILE A 66 -8.44 -16.47 -7.97
N ALA A 67 -9.34 -16.13 -8.89
CA ALA A 67 -10.75 -16.38 -8.74
C ALA A 67 -11.04 -17.87 -8.57
N ALA A 68 -10.47 -18.73 -9.41
CA ALA A 68 -10.63 -20.18 -9.34
C ALA A 68 -10.08 -20.78 -8.04
N LEU A 69 -8.89 -20.35 -7.59
CA LEU A 69 -8.29 -20.81 -6.33
C LEU A 69 -9.13 -20.44 -5.09
N ASN A 70 -9.92 -19.37 -5.19
CA ASN A 70 -10.80 -18.92 -4.11
C ASN A 70 -12.28 -19.28 -4.35
N ASN A 71 -12.60 -20.10 -5.34
CA ASN A 71 -13.96 -20.48 -5.70
C ASN A 71 -14.91 -19.27 -5.85
N THR A 72 -14.45 -18.23 -6.55
CA THR A 72 -15.21 -16.99 -6.72
C THR A 72 -15.18 -16.50 -8.17
N SER A 73 -15.95 -15.46 -8.46
CA SER A 73 -15.92 -14.79 -9.77
C SER A 73 -14.73 -13.82 -9.87
N ILE A 74 -14.27 -13.59 -11.09
CA ILE A 74 -13.24 -12.60 -11.39
C ILE A 74 -13.62 -11.20 -10.89
N ASN A 75 -14.90 -10.86 -10.87
CA ASN A 75 -15.41 -9.57 -10.36
C ASN A 75 -15.16 -9.39 -8.85
N ASN A 76 -14.85 -10.45 -8.13
CA ASN A 76 -14.49 -10.41 -6.73
C ASN A 76 -12.98 -10.33 -6.50
N VAL A 77 -12.19 -10.34 -7.57
CA VAL A 77 -10.74 -10.11 -7.46
C VAL A 77 -10.47 -8.61 -7.36
N ARG A 78 -9.57 -8.26 -6.47
CA ARG A 78 -9.14 -6.88 -6.19
C ARG A 78 -7.65 -6.76 -6.43
N ALA A 79 -7.25 -5.67 -7.04
CA ALA A 79 -5.86 -5.32 -7.24
C ALA A 79 -5.48 -4.19 -6.29
N PHE A 80 -4.36 -4.36 -5.61
CA PHE A 80 -3.84 -3.42 -4.61
C PHE A 80 -2.42 -3.01 -4.97
N GLY A 81 -2.08 -1.78 -4.74
CA GLY A 81 -0.73 -1.31 -4.96
C GLY A 81 -0.60 0.20 -4.77
N ASN A 82 0.60 0.69 -5.01
CA ASN A 82 0.83 2.12 -5.11
C ASN A 82 0.01 2.72 -6.26
N ALA A 83 -0.48 3.93 -6.09
CA ALA A 83 -1.28 4.61 -7.12
C ALA A 83 -0.53 4.75 -8.46
N VAL A 84 0.80 4.95 -8.43
CA VAL A 84 1.64 5.02 -9.64
C VAL A 84 1.70 3.66 -10.35
N ALA A 85 1.81 2.55 -9.60
CA ALA A 85 1.78 1.21 -10.18
C ALA A 85 0.42 0.92 -10.82
N LEU A 86 -0.67 1.22 -10.11
CA LEU A 86 -2.02 0.98 -10.61
C LEU A 86 -2.36 1.86 -11.83
N SER A 87 -1.85 3.09 -11.92
CA SER A 87 -2.06 3.95 -13.09
C SER A 87 -1.47 3.36 -14.37
N LYS A 88 -0.41 2.57 -14.27
CA LYS A 88 0.20 1.88 -15.43
C LYS A 88 -0.62 0.68 -15.91
N VAL A 89 -1.51 0.15 -15.06
CA VAL A 89 -2.46 -0.91 -15.45
C VAL A 89 -3.58 -0.36 -16.32
N LEU A 90 -3.97 0.89 -16.10
CA LEU A 90 -5.01 1.54 -16.90
C LEU A 90 -4.53 1.70 -18.34
N PRO A 91 -5.40 1.43 -19.33
CA PRO A 91 -5.03 1.62 -20.72
C PRO A 91 -4.70 3.10 -20.97
N THR A 92 -3.45 3.36 -21.32
CA THR A 92 -3.03 4.66 -21.81
C THR A 92 -3.56 4.85 -23.22
N GLN A 93 -4.03 6.06 -23.55
CA GLN A 93 -4.43 6.43 -24.90
C GLN A 93 -3.23 6.27 -25.83
N GLN A 94 -3.15 5.16 -26.56
CA GLN A 94 -2.17 4.99 -27.62
C GLN A 94 -2.65 5.77 -28.84
N THR A 95 -2.11 6.94 -29.03
CA THR A 95 -2.20 7.68 -30.30
C THR A 95 -1.40 6.91 -31.34
N GLY A 96 -2.08 6.18 -32.24
CA GLY A 96 -1.45 5.76 -33.50
C GLY A 96 -1.38 4.29 -33.85
N SER A 97 -2.07 3.39 -33.17
CA SER A 97 -2.18 1.98 -33.63
C SER A 97 -3.65 1.52 -33.66
N SER A 98 -4.03 1.00 -34.81
CA SER A 98 -5.41 0.79 -35.25
C SER A 98 -6.18 -0.36 -34.58
N ASN A 99 -5.83 -0.85 -33.41
CA ASN A 99 -6.49 -2.04 -32.88
C ASN A 99 -7.01 -2.00 -31.43
N THR A 100 -6.88 -0.93 -30.71
CA THR A 100 -7.60 -0.73 -29.44
C THR A 100 -7.55 0.73 -29.03
N ALA A 101 -8.04 1.61 -29.90
CA ALA A 101 -8.46 2.92 -29.42
C ALA A 101 -9.62 2.66 -28.47
N MET A 102 -9.33 2.60 -27.15
CA MET A 102 -10.38 2.82 -26.18
C MET A 102 -11.03 4.14 -26.57
N ASP A 103 -12.33 4.13 -26.79
CA ASP A 103 -13.07 5.32 -27.16
C ASP A 103 -12.60 6.47 -26.25
N ALA A 104 -12.21 7.59 -26.83
CA ALA A 104 -11.74 8.76 -26.08
C ALA A 104 -12.75 9.19 -25.01
N ALA A 105 -14.03 8.93 -25.22
CA ALA A 105 -15.11 9.12 -24.27
C ALA A 105 -14.96 8.21 -23.04
N LEU A 106 -14.57 6.94 -23.23
CA LEU A 106 -14.38 5.99 -22.12
C LEU A 106 -13.13 6.33 -21.31
N ALA A 107 -12.05 6.75 -21.98
CA ALA A 107 -10.83 7.22 -21.31
C ALA A 107 -11.08 8.49 -20.49
N THR A 108 -11.93 9.39 -20.99
CA THR A 108 -12.33 10.62 -20.28
C THR A 108 -13.20 10.28 -19.07
N LEU A 109 -14.13 9.33 -19.19
CA LEU A 109 -14.99 8.88 -18.09
C LEU A 109 -14.17 8.21 -16.97
N LEU A 110 -13.24 7.31 -17.31
CA LEU A 110 -12.39 6.65 -16.33
C LEU A 110 -11.45 7.65 -15.63
N GLY A 111 -10.92 8.62 -16.39
CA GLY A 111 -10.10 9.69 -15.83
C GLY A 111 -10.90 10.64 -14.93
N ALA A 112 -12.13 10.94 -15.28
CA ALA A 112 -13.02 11.78 -14.48
C ALA A 112 -13.42 11.10 -13.17
N ASP A 113 -13.70 9.80 -13.18
CA ASP A 113 -14.04 9.03 -11.98
C ASP A 113 -12.83 8.93 -11.01
N TYR A 114 -11.62 8.79 -11.53
CA TYR A 114 -10.40 8.83 -10.74
C TYR A 114 -10.18 10.19 -10.06
N LEU A 115 -10.32 11.28 -10.82
CA LEU A 115 -10.17 12.64 -10.29
C LEU A 115 -11.25 12.99 -9.26
N ARG A 116 -12.43 12.39 -9.39
CA ARG A 116 -13.60 12.69 -8.55
C ARG A 116 -13.61 11.93 -7.23
N SER A 117 -13.22 10.66 -7.24
CA SER A 117 -13.39 9.72 -6.12
C SER A 117 -12.09 9.19 -5.53
N GLY A 118 -10.95 9.44 -6.18
CA GLY A 118 -9.68 8.78 -5.85
C GLY A 118 -9.71 7.26 -6.10
N TYR A 119 -10.79 6.75 -6.66
CA TYR A 119 -10.98 5.35 -7.01
C TYR A 119 -10.58 5.12 -8.46
N MET A 120 -9.66 4.21 -8.69
CA MET A 120 -9.15 3.92 -10.03
C MET A 120 -10.11 3.06 -10.88
N GLY A 121 -11.28 2.71 -10.35
CA GLY A 121 -12.28 1.95 -11.08
C GLY A 121 -11.95 0.47 -11.21
N GLN A 122 -12.26 -0.08 -12.37
CA GLN A 122 -12.02 -1.49 -12.70
C GLN A 122 -11.25 -1.58 -14.02
N TYR A 123 -10.38 -2.56 -14.10
CA TYR A 123 -9.75 -2.95 -15.35
C TYR A 123 -9.99 -4.43 -15.59
N MET A 124 -10.66 -4.75 -16.71
CA MET A 124 -11.03 -6.12 -17.10
C MET A 124 -11.68 -6.90 -15.93
N SER A 125 -12.72 -6.32 -15.34
CA SER A 125 -13.51 -6.86 -14.21
C SER A 125 -12.78 -6.93 -12.87
N VAL A 126 -11.52 -6.53 -12.77
CA VAL A 126 -10.76 -6.47 -11.53
C VAL A 126 -10.81 -5.07 -10.95
N GLY A 127 -11.28 -4.92 -9.72
CA GLY A 127 -11.30 -3.63 -9.03
C GLY A 127 -9.90 -3.16 -8.64
N LEU A 128 -9.58 -1.89 -8.91
CA LEU A 128 -8.29 -1.28 -8.62
C LEU A 128 -8.39 -0.43 -7.36
N TYR A 129 -7.64 -0.78 -6.33
CA TYR A 129 -7.65 -0.10 -5.03
C TYR A 129 -6.26 0.45 -4.70
N PRO A 130 -6.06 1.76 -4.85
CA PRO A 130 -4.81 2.37 -4.44
C PRO A 130 -4.65 2.30 -2.93
N LEU A 131 -3.52 1.80 -2.48
CA LEU A 131 -3.14 1.87 -1.07
C LEU A 131 -2.60 3.26 -0.80
N GLN A 132 -3.02 3.83 0.32
CA GLN A 132 -2.43 5.07 0.79
C GLN A 132 -0.97 4.81 1.14
N ASP A 133 -0.07 5.53 0.47
CA ASP A 133 1.36 5.41 0.69
C ASP A 133 1.82 6.36 1.81
N ALA A 134 3.02 6.12 2.30
CA ALA A 134 3.68 6.97 3.27
C ALA A 134 5.09 7.30 2.79
N ILE A 135 5.63 8.41 3.26
CA ILE A 135 6.98 8.85 2.95
C ILE A 135 7.93 8.27 4.00
N ILE A 136 9.07 7.77 3.55
CA ILE A 136 10.15 7.33 4.44
C ILE A 136 10.69 8.57 5.17
N PRO A 137 10.66 8.60 6.51
CA PRO A 137 11.16 9.74 7.28
C PRO A 137 12.57 10.16 6.86
N GLY A 138 12.77 11.46 6.65
CA GLY A 138 14.04 12.01 6.19
C GLY A 138 14.32 11.91 4.68
N THR A 139 13.38 11.37 3.90
CA THR A 139 13.48 11.29 2.43
C THR A 139 12.20 11.80 1.77
N LEU A 140 12.20 11.87 0.44
CA LEU A 140 10.98 12.09 -0.36
C LEU A 140 10.48 10.79 -1.03
N ASN A 141 11.09 9.66 -0.69
CA ASN A 141 10.73 8.37 -1.28
C ASN A 141 9.50 7.78 -0.58
N THR A 142 8.64 7.16 -1.36
CA THR A 142 7.49 6.42 -0.88
C THR A 142 7.89 5.01 -0.40
N ILE A 143 7.09 4.44 0.50
CA ILE A 143 7.37 3.15 1.12
C ILE A 143 6.93 2.00 0.21
N LEU A 144 5.77 2.13 -0.46
CA LEU A 144 5.23 1.06 -1.28
C LEU A 144 5.99 0.91 -2.60
N ASP A 145 6.20 -0.35 -3.01
CA ASP A 145 6.80 -0.67 -4.30
C ASP A 145 5.88 -0.22 -5.46
N TYR A 146 6.40 0.65 -6.33
CA TYR A 146 5.69 1.17 -7.51
C TYR A 146 5.85 0.27 -8.76
N GLN A 147 6.50 -0.87 -8.62
CA GLN A 147 6.71 -1.83 -9.72
C GLN A 147 5.81 -3.07 -9.61
N LYS A 148 5.09 -3.23 -8.52
CA LYS A 148 4.25 -4.41 -8.29
C LYS A 148 2.81 -4.05 -7.96
N VAL A 149 1.90 -4.77 -8.58
CA VAL A 149 0.47 -4.75 -8.27
C VAL A 149 0.05 -6.13 -7.79
N TRP A 150 -0.52 -6.17 -6.60
CA TRP A 150 -0.97 -7.38 -5.94
C TRP A 150 -2.42 -7.66 -6.24
N LEU A 151 -2.77 -8.91 -6.53
CA LEU A 151 -4.13 -9.35 -6.76
C LEU A 151 -4.56 -10.37 -5.70
N MET A 152 -5.77 -10.20 -5.20
CA MET A 152 -6.35 -11.06 -4.18
C MET A 152 -7.88 -11.10 -4.34
N ALA A 153 -8.50 -12.23 -4.03
CA ALA A 153 -9.96 -12.30 -3.99
C ALA A 153 -10.51 -11.64 -2.71
N SER A 154 -11.64 -10.96 -2.81
CA SER A 154 -12.27 -10.27 -1.67
C SER A 154 -12.75 -11.22 -0.57
N ASN A 155 -13.01 -12.49 -0.89
CA ASN A 155 -13.39 -13.55 0.04
C ASN A 155 -12.20 -14.41 0.48
N ALA A 156 -10.99 -14.09 0.05
CA ALA A 156 -9.79 -14.82 0.47
C ALA A 156 -9.53 -14.64 1.97
N LEU A 157 -8.85 -15.62 2.56
CA LEU A 157 -8.27 -15.45 3.88
C LEU A 157 -7.28 -14.28 3.85
N LYS A 158 -7.24 -13.51 4.92
CA LYS A 158 -6.30 -12.39 5.03
C LYS A 158 -4.87 -12.91 4.90
N PRO A 159 -4.12 -12.47 3.89
CA PRO A 159 -2.77 -13.00 3.65
C PRO A 159 -1.78 -12.54 4.71
N MET A 160 -2.13 -11.52 5.46
CA MET A 160 -1.28 -10.93 6.48
C MET A 160 -2.11 -10.49 7.68
N THR A 161 -1.57 -10.70 8.86
CA THR A 161 -2.11 -10.19 10.12
C THR A 161 -1.05 -9.34 10.80
N ILE A 162 -1.44 -8.14 11.20
CA ILE A 162 -0.61 -7.29 12.06
C ILE A 162 -0.98 -7.63 13.50
N CYS A 163 -0.01 -8.12 14.24
CA CYS A 163 -0.15 -8.45 15.65
C CYS A 163 0.32 -7.27 16.50
N TYR A 164 -0.50 -6.91 17.46
CA TYR A 164 -0.18 -5.92 18.47
C TYR A 164 0.11 -6.64 19.79
N ASN A 165 1.24 -6.33 20.40
CA ASN A 165 1.54 -6.87 21.72
C ASN A 165 0.85 -6.04 22.80
N SER A 166 -0.24 -6.56 23.36
CA SER A 166 -0.99 -5.90 24.42
C SER A 166 -0.27 -5.85 25.76
N ALA A 167 0.78 -6.68 25.93
CA ALA A 167 1.59 -6.67 27.15
C ALA A 167 2.58 -5.49 27.19
N THR A 168 2.90 -4.91 26.03
CA THR A 168 3.69 -3.68 25.92
C THR A 168 2.77 -2.58 25.40
N PRO A 169 2.11 -1.83 26.29
CA PRO A 169 1.22 -0.76 25.88
C PRO A 169 1.99 0.31 25.11
N ILE A 170 1.26 1.04 24.27
CA ILE A 170 1.80 2.26 23.65
C ILE A 170 2.32 3.14 24.77
N SER A 171 3.61 3.38 24.80
CA SER A 171 4.22 4.28 25.76
C SER A 171 4.80 5.49 25.07
N ILE A 172 4.51 6.65 25.63
CA ILE A 172 5.16 7.91 25.25
C ILE A 172 6.05 8.29 26.44
N ASN A 173 7.35 8.14 26.24
CA ASN A 173 8.33 8.49 27.27
C ASN A 173 9.10 9.74 26.87
N ILE A 174 9.41 10.57 27.84
CA ILE A 174 10.42 11.63 27.70
C ILE A 174 11.76 10.95 27.94
N ASP A 175 12.53 10.75 26.88
CA ASP A 175 13.77 9.96 26.95
C ASP A 175 14.95 10.79 27.45
N ALA A 176 15.04 12.03 27.00
CA ALA A 176 16.10 12.92 27.42
C ALA A 176 15.67 14.39 27.37
N ILE A 177 16.23 15.17 28.26
CA ILE A 177 16.33 16.61 28.13
C ILE A 177 17.76 16.88 27.65
N ASP A 178 17.93 17.22 26.39
CA ASP A 178 19.24 17.70 25.94
C ASP A 178 19.48 19.06 26.52
N THR A 179 20.38 19.10 27.51
CA THR A 179 20.72 20.34 28.23
C THR A 179 21.48 21.36 27.38
N ALA A 180 22.09 20.92 26.28
CA ALA A 180 22.81 21.79 25.37
C ALA A 180 21.88 22.49 24.37
N SER A 181 20.89 21.79 23.85
CA SER A 181 19.89 22.33 22.91
C SER A 181 18.57 22.70 23.59
N PHE A 182 18.38 22.32 24.85
CA PHE A 182 17.10 22.42 25.56
C PHE A 182 15.96 21.74 24.80
N GLU A 183 16.23 20.58 24.23
CA GLU A 183 15.24 19.80 23.51
C GLU A 183 14.68 18.67 24.37
N LEU A 184 13.35 18.51 24.30
CA LEU A 184 12.65 17.36 24.87
C LEU A 184 12.47 16.31 23.75
N ILE A 185 13.03 15.13 23.99
CA ILE A 185 12.90 14.00 23.08
C ILE A 185 11.77 13.11 23.59
N PHE A 186 10.71 12.98 22.79
CA PHE A 186 9.59 12.09 23.05
C PHE A 186 9.77 10.82 22.24
N ASN A 187 9.83 9.68 22.91
CA ASN A 187 9.86 8.39 22.28
C ASN A 187 8.48 7.74 22.35
N LEU A 188 7.90 7.47 21.19
CA LEU A 188 6.72 6.61 21.06
C LEU A 188 7.18 5.19 20.79
N THR A 189 6.92 4.30 21.73
CA THR A 189 7.21 2.87 21.57
C THR A 189 5.92 2.11 21.38
N ILE A 190 5.86 1.33 20.31
CA ILE A 190 4.77 0.41 19.98
C ILE A 190 5.40 -0.93 19.56
N ALA A 191 4.93 -2.03 20.13
CA ALA A 191 5.32 -3.36 19.70
C ALA A 191 4.31 -3.87 18.67
N LEU A 192 4.71 -3.84 17.41
CA LEU A 192 3.95 -4.36 16.29
C LEU A 192 4.76 -5.44 15.59
N ASP A 193 4.10 -6.48 15.16
CA ASP A 193 4.66 -7.50 14.28
C ASP A 193 3.69 -7.81 13.15
N ALA A 194 4.22 -8.21 12.00
CA ALA A 194 3.42 -8.56 10.83
C ALA A 194 3.77 -9.97 10.39
N VAL A 195 2.77 -10.85 10.41
CA VAL A 195 2.93 -12.26 10.07
C VAL A 195 2.12 -12.57 8.81
N SER A 196 2.76 -13.21 7.84
CA SER A 196 2.07 -13.78 6.68
C SER A 196 1.56 -15.17 7.03
N ILE A 197 0.26 -15.37 6.89
CA ILE A 197 -0.39 -16.65 7.24
C ILE A 197 -0.62 -17.49 5.99
N VAL A 198 -1.16 -16.91 4.93
CA VAL A 198 -1.53 -17.61 3.68
C VAL A 198 -1.28 -16.69 2.50
N ALA A 199 -0.43 -17.10 1.57
CA ALA A 199 -0.11 -16.35 0.37
C ALA A 199 -0.30 -17.14 -0.95
N ASP A 200 -0.65 -18.42 -0.86
CA ASP A 200 -0.83 -19.34 -1.98
C ASP A 200 -2.03 -19.00 -2.87
N LYS A 201 -2.94 -18.15 -2.39
CA LYS A 201 -4.16 -17.71 -3.08
C LYS A 201 -4.13 -16.26 -3.52
N MET A 202 -2.98 -15.65 -3.49
CA MET A 202 -2.73 -14.31 -4.02
C MET A 202 -1.61 -14.35 -5.05
N GLY A 203 -1.51 -13.31 -5.86
CA GLY A 203 -0.44 -13.19 -6.84
C GLY A 203 -0.10 -11.74 -7.11
N TYR A 204 0.88 -11.51 -7.95
CA TYR A 204 1.23 -10.15 -8.36
C TYR A 204 1.65 -10.05 -9.82
N CYS A 205 1.47 -8.87 -10.38
CA CYS A 205 2.05 -8.46 -11.65
C CYS A 205 3.17 -7.45 -11.40
N THR A 206 4.31 -7.69 -12.05
CA THR A 206 5.36 -6.67 -12.20
C THR A 206 5.01 -5.77 -13.37
N ILE A 207 5.09 -4.45 -13.18
CA ILE A 207 4.69 -3.41 -14.13
C ILE A 207 5.91 -2.80 -14.81
#